data_068cf2714e75f0caed2c98168623126e
#
_entry.id   068cf2714e75f0caed2c98168623126e
#
_cell.length_a   1.000
_cell.length_b   1.000
_cell.length_c   1.000
_cell.angle_alpha   90.00
_cell.angle_beta   90.00
_cell.angle_gamma   90.00
#
_symmetry.space_group_name_H-M   'P 1'
#
loop_
_entity.id
_entity.type
_entity.pdbx_description
1 polymer ?
#
loop_
_entity_poly.entity_id
_entity_poly.type
_entity_poly.pdbx_seq_one_letter_code
_entity_poly.pdbx_strand_id
1 'polypeptide(L)'
;MSKLYQKYIALKVQNSKQLYLFKSGIFYIFLDEDAKLMSPRLNLKLTNLNSMVVKCGFPASQLDKYVNLIKKTNFPFKIIDLSDNTSFLPSDYVLDSKINTLIKKIASINSYDLSISSAYEFIDCISKECKEILGDYKKNGKE
;
A
#
# COMPACT_ATOMS: atom_id res chain seq x y z
N MET A 1 -7.67 -15.16 -20.01
CA MET A 1 -7.93 -14.58 -18.67
C MET A 1 -6.61 -14.14 -18.06
N SER A 2 -6.54 -12.93 -17.51
CA SER A 2 -5.30 -12.43 -16.93
C SER A 2 -4.93 -13.18 -15.65
N LYS A 3 -3.63 -13.26 -15.36
CA LYS A 3 -3.16 -13.86 -14.09
C LYS A 3 -3.72 -13.13 -12.88
N LEU A 4 -3.86 -11.82 -12.98
CA LEU A 4 -4.38 -10.98 -11.94
C LEU A 4 -5.82 -11.37 -11.59
N TYR A 5 -6.67 -11.51 -12.59
CA TYR A 5 -8.06 -11.89 -12.39
C TYR A 5 -8.21 -13.32 -11.87
N GLN A 6 -7.38 -14.24 -12.35
CA GLN A 6 -7.36 -15.62 -11.84
C GLN A 6 -7.04 -15.66 -10.36
N LYS A 7 -6.05 -14.87 -9.92
CA LYS A 7 -5.69 -14.76 -8.50
C LYS A 7 -6.85 -14.16 -7.70
N TYR A 8 -7.50 -13.14 -8.23
CA TYR A 8 -8.65 -12.51 -7.61
C TYR A 8 -9.78 -13.54 -7.35
N ILE A 9 -10.14 -14.31 -8.36
CA ILE A 9 -11.20 -15.32 -8.24
C ILE A 9 -10.82 -16.36 -7.20
N ALA A 10 -9.58 -16.85 -7.22
CA ALA A 10 -9.12 -17.86 -6.25
C ALA A 10 -9.22 -17.33 -4.82
N LEU A 11 -8.85 -16.07 -4.60
CA LEU A 11 -8.94 -15.46 -3.27
C LEU A 11 -10.39 -15.24 -2.83
N LYS A 12 -11.26 -14.82 -3.74
CA LYS A 12 -12.69 -14.60 -3.43
C LYS A 12 -13.41 -15.90 -3.11
N VAL A 13 -13.02 -17.03 -3.68
CA VAL A 13 -13.54 -18.33 -3.33
C VAL A 13 -13.20 -18.67 -1.87
N GLN A 14 -12.00 -18.33 -1.41
CA GLN A 14 -11.58 -18.58 -0.04
C GLN A 14 -12.27 -17.64 0.96
N ASN A 15 -12.45 -16.38 0.62
CA ASN A 15 -13.09 -15.39 1.48
C ASN A 15 -13.76 -14.31 0.63
N SER A 16 -15.07 -14.53 0.38
CA SER A 16 -15.84 -13.63 -0.49
C SER A 16 -16.12 -12.26 0.14
N LYS A 17 -16.01 -12.13 1.46
CA LYS A 17 -16.29 -10.88 2.16
C LYS A 17 -15.08 -9.95 2.21
N GLN A 18 -13.88 -10.49 1.99
CA GLN A 18 -12.67 -9.70 2.03
C GLN A 18 -12.42 -9.05 0.67
N LEU A 19 -11.99 -7.78 0.70
CA LEU A 19 -11.56 -7.07 -0.50
C LEU A 19 -10.08 -7.36 -0.76
N TYR A 20 -9.70 -7.35 -2.02
CA TYR A 20 -8.31 -7.61 -2.42
C TYR A 20 -7.81 -6.46 -3.29
N LEU A 21 -6.81 -5.77 -2.80
CA LEU A 21 -6.16 -4.66 -3.49
C LEU A 21 -4.85 -5.17 -4.08
N PHE A 22 -4.74 -5.13 -5.41
CA PHE A 22 -3.59 -5.70 -6.12
C PHE A 22 -2.61 -4.62 -6.52
N LYS A 23 -1.33 -4.88 -6.29
CA LYS A 23 -0.27 -4.03 -6.83
C LYS A 23 -0.03 -4.43 -8.28
N SER A 24 -0.17 -3.45 -9.18
CA SER A 24 0.03 -3.62 -10.61
C SER A 24 0.91 -2.48 -11.12
N GLY A 25 2.22 -2.74 -11.28
CA GLY A 25 3.17 -1.71 -11.67
C GLY A 25 3.21 -0.56 -10.66
N ILE A 26 2.90 0.63 -11.12
CA ILE A 26 2.89 1.84 -10.27
C ILE A 26 1.51 2.15 -9.68
N PHE A 27 0.55 1.22 -9.84
CA PHE A 27 -0.82 1.40 -9.36
C PHE A 27 -1.20 0.29 -8.38
N TYR A 28 -2.18 0.61 -7.52
CA TYR A 28 -2.93 -0.37 -6.74
C TYR A 28 -4.36 -0.39 -7.28
N ILE A 29 -4.89 -1.57 -7.57
CA ILE A 29 -6.20 -1.70 -8.21
C ILE A 29 -7.10 -2.69 -7.50
N PHE A 30 -8.40 -2.37 -7.47
CA PHE A 30 -9.47 -3.31 -7.16
C PHE A 30 -10.02 -3.89 -8.47
N LEU A 31 -10.49 -5.12 -8.41
CA LEU A 31 -11.02 -5.82 -9.58
C LEU A 31 -12.50 -6.18 -9.38
N ASP A 32 -13.24 -6.19 -10.48
CA ASP A 32 -14.60 -6.73 -10.60
C ASP A 32 -15.55 -6.20 -9.51
N GLU A 33 -16.12 -7.08 -8.69
CA GLU A 33 -17.09 -6.70 -7.66
C GLU A 33 -16.47 -5.77 -6.61
N ASP A 34 -15.21 -5.99 -6.24
CA ASP A 34 -14.50 -5.10 -5.31
C ASP A 34 -14.34 -3.69 -5.92
N ALA A 35 -14.06 -3.61 -7.22
CA ALA A 35 -13.96 -2.33 -7.92
C ALA A 35 -15.32 -1.62 -7.95
N LYS A 36 -16.39 -2.34 -8.25
CA LYS A 36 -17.75 -1.78 -8.26
C LYS A 36 -18.15 -1.25 -6.90
N LEU A 37 -17.77 -1.95 -5.82
CA LEU A 37 -18.06 -1.56 -4.46
C LEU A 37 -17.28 -0.32 -4.04
N MET A 38 -15.99 -0.27 -4.35
CA MET A 38 -15.08 0.76 -3.83
C MET A 38 -14.99 2.01 -4.71
N SER A 39 -15.30 1.91 -6.00
CA SER A 39 -15.25 3.03 -6.92
C SER A 39 -16.03 4.26 -6.41
N PRO A 40 -17.33 4.14 -6.03
CA PRO A 40 -18.05 5.31 -5.53
C PRO A 40 -17.59 5.75 -4.14
N ARG A 41 -17.12 4.83 -3.30
CA ARG A 41 -16.69 5.12 -1.95
C ARG A 41 -15.38 5.88 -1.90
N LEU A 42 -14.48 5.61 -2.84
CA LEU A 42 -13.17 6.24 -2.92
C LEU A 42 -13.11 7.33 -4.00
N ASN A 43 -14.22 7.57 -4.68
CA ASN A 43 -14.28 8.51 -5.79
C ASN A 43 -13.25 8.18 -6.87
N LEU A 44 -13.15 6.91 -7.22
CA LEU A 44 -12.26 6.39 -8.25
C LEU A 44 -13.06 6.03 -9.49
N LYS A 45 -12.49 6.28 -10.66
CA LYS A 45 -13.15 5.99 -11.93
C LYS A 45 -13.08 4.48 -12.22
N LEU A 46 -14.24 3.89 -12.54
CA LEU A 46 -14.28 2.52 -13.07
C LEU A 46 -13.82 2.52 -14.52
N THR A 47 -12.90 1.63 -14.83
CA THR A 47 -12.42 1.39 -16.19
C THR A 47 -12.44 -0.10 -16.46
N ASN A 48 -12.16 -0.50 -17.69
CA ASN A 48 -12.15 -1.91 -18.05
C ASN A 48 -10.75 -2.50 -18.00
N LEU A 49 -10.61 -3.63 -17.31
CA LEU A 49 -9.39 -4.44 -17.41
C LEU A 49 -9.39 -5.21 -18.74
N ASN A 50 -10.56 -5.75 -19.07
CA ASN A 50 -10.83 -6.40 -20.36
C ASN A 50 -12.32 -6.27 -20.65
N SER A 51 -12.83 -6.99 -21.66
CA SER A 51 -14.24 -6.89 -22.07
C SER A 51 -15.24 -7.31 -20.98
N MET A 52 -14.80 -8.09 -19.98
CA MET A 52 -15.69 -8.69 -18.99
C MET A 52 -15.45 -8.16 -17.56
N VAL A 53 -14.27 -7.60 -17.27
CA VAL A 53 -13.86 -7.27 -15.93
C VAL A 53 -13.56 -5.78 -15.81
N VAL A 54 -14.16 -5.14 -14.80
CA VAL A 54 -13.89 -3.74 -14.48
C VAL A 54 -12.81 -3.64 -13.41
N LYS A 55 -12.20 -2.48 -13.33
CA LYS A 55 -11.20 -2.15 -12.32
C LYS A 55 -11.31 -0.70 -11.90
N CYS A 56 -10.80 -0.38 -10.72
CA CYS A 56 -10.51 0.99 -10.31
C CYS A 56 -9.25 0.98 -9.48
N GLY A 57 -8.52 2.08 -9.47
CA GLY A 57 -7.26 2.12 -8.75
C GLY A 57 -6.70 3.51 -8.57
N PHE A 58 -5.56 3.57 -7.89
CA PHE A 58 -4.87 4.80 -7.55
C PHE A 58 -3.35 4.60 -7.67
N PRO A 59 -2.59 5.70 -7.85
CA PRO A 59 -1.13 5.59 -7.92
C PRO A 59 -0.53 5.09 -6.61
N ALA A 60 0.53 4.30 -6.70
CA ALA A 60 1.22 3.75 -5.53
C ALA A 60 1.76 4.84 -4.60
N SER A 61 2.09 6.02 -5.14
CA SER A 61 2.55 7.15 -4.34
C SER A 61 1.49 7.66 -3.36
N GLN A 62 0.20 7.32 -3.56
CA GLN A 62 -0.91 7.73 -2.70
C GLN A 62 -1.44 6.59 -1.82
N LEU A 63 -0.66 5.55 -1.63
CA LEU A 63 -1.08 4.36 -0.89
C LEU A 63 -1.58 4.70 0.52
N ASP A 64 -0.84 5.50 1.28
CA ASP A 64 -1.22 5.85 2.66
C ASP A 64 -2.58 6.53 2.72
N LYS A 65 -2.83 7.47 1.82
CA LYS A 65 -4.10 8.20 1.75
C LYS A 65 -5.26 7.23 1.52
N TYR A 66 -5.13 6.37 0.53
CA TYR A 66 -6.22 5.47 0.16
C TYR A 66 -6.39 4.33 1.14
N VAL A 67 -5.32 3.81 1.74
CA VAL A 67 -5.43 2.81 2.82
C VAL A 67 -6.26 3.38 3.98
N ASN A 68 -6.01 4.63 4.38
CA ASN A 68 -6.79 5.27 5.43
C ASN A 68 -8.26 5.43 5.04
N LEU A 69 -8.54 5.79 3.78
CA LEU A 69 -9.91 5.88 3.28
C LEU A 69 -10.62 4.52 3.26
N ILE A 70 -9.92 3.48 2.84
CA ILE A 70 -10.47 2.13 2.82
C ILE A 70 -10.78 1.64 4.24
N LYS A 71 -9.89 1.90 5.19
CA LYS A 71 -10.12 1.55 6.60
C LYS A 71 -11.39 2.20 7.16
N LYS A 72 -11.70 3.40 6.72
CA LYS A 72 -12.92 4.11 7.15
C LYS A 72 -14.21 3.44 6.66
N THR A 73 -14.14 2.63 5.61
CA THR A 73 -15.30 1.89 5.10
C THR A 73 -15.67 0.69 5.96
N ASN A 74 -14.78 0.27 6.87
CA ASN A 74 -14.94 -0.90 7.73
C ASN A 74 -14.99 -2.24 6.98
N PHE A 75 -14.69 -2.28 5.69
CA PHE A 75 -14.54 -3.53 4.96
C PHE A 75 -13.15 -4.13 5.20
N PRO A 76 -13.08 -5.44 5.50
CA PRO A 76 -11.77 -6.10 5.59
C PRO A 76 -11.12 -6.16 4.21
N PHE A 77 -9.83 -5.87 4.14
CA PHE A 77 -9.09 -5.93 2.87
C PHE A 77 -7.65 -6.36 3.07
N LYS A 78 -7.07 -6.93 2.03
CA LYS A 78 -5.66 -7.31 1.98
C LYS A 78 -5.01 -6.71 0.74
N ILE A 79 -3.72 -6.42 0.84
CA ILE A 79 -2.90 -5.99 -0.29
C ILE A 79 -2.16 -7.21 -0.82
N ILE A 80 -2.27 -7.44 -2.12
CA ILE A 80 -1.65 -8.57 -2.80
C ILE A 80 -0.60 -8.04 -3.77
N ASP A 81 0.64 -8.46 -3.58
CA ASP A 81 1.74 -8.13 -4.47
C ASP A 81 2.21 -9.42 -5.14
N LEU A 82 1.85 -9.59 -6.41
CA LEU A 82 2.15 -10.81 -7.15
C LEU A 82 3.63 -10.95 -7.49
N SER A 83 4.38 -9.85 -7.50
CA SER A 83 5.82 -9.91 -7.79
C SER A 83 6.56 -10.70 -6.72
N ASP A 84 6.09 -10.65 -5.47
CA ASP A 84 6.68 -11.36 -4.34
C ASP A 84 5.86 -12.58 -3.90
N ASN A 85 4.74 -12.85 -4.56
CA ASN A 85 3.80 -13.92 -4.21
C ASN A 85 3.32 -13.86 -2.76
N THR A 86 3.28 -12.64 -2.18
CA THR A 86 2.89 -12.45 -0.79
C THR A 86 1.59 -11.67 -0.68
N SER A 87 0.91 -11.87 0.44
CA SER A 87 -0.25 -11.05 0.83
C SER A 87 0.05 -10.42 2.18
N PHE A 88 -0.35 -9.15 2.33
CA PHE A 88 -0.07 -8.39 3.53
C PHE A 88 -1.36 -7.88 4.15
N LEU A 89 -1.41 -7.82 5.48
CA LEU A 89 -2.38 -6.97 6.15
C LEU A 89 -2.03 -5.51 5.83
N PRO A 90 -3.03 -4.65 5.56
CA PRO A 90 -2.74 -3.29 5.06
C PRO A 90 -1.83 -2.46 5.95
N SER A 91 -2.02 -2.56 7.27
CA SER A 91 -1.19 -1.81 8.21
C SER A 91 0.26 -2.27 8.21
N ASP A 92 0.49 -3.58 8.11
CA ASP A 92 1.84 -4.14 8.06
C ASP A 92 2.55 -3.76 6.76
N TYR A 93 1.82 -3.79 5.64
CA TYR A 93 2.39 -3.41 4.35
C TYR A 93 2.85 -1.96 4.32
N VAL A 94 2.02 -1.05 4.82
CA VAL A 94 2.34 0.38 4.88
C VAL A 94 3.55 0.62 5.79
N LEU A 95 3.60 -0.05 6.93
CA LEU A 95 4.70 0.07 7.89
C LEU A 95 6.00 -0.44 7.28
N ASP A 96 6.00 -1.62 6.64
CA ASP A 96 7.18 -2.16 5.97
C ASP A 96 7.67 -1.23 4.86
N SER A 97 6.76 -0.62 4.11
CA SER A 97 7.10 0.33 3.07
C SER A 97 7.80 1.57 3.64
N LYS A 98 7.33 2.10 4.76
CA LYS A 98 7.96 3.23 5.46
C LYS A 98 9.36 2.88 5.94
N ILE A 99 9.53 1.70 6.53
CA ILE A 99 10.83 1.21 7.02
C ILE A 99 11.81 1.05 5.86
N ASN A 100 11.39 0.45 4.75
CA ASN A 100 12.24 0.27 3.59
C ASN A 100 12.67 1.60 2.97
N THR A 101 11.76 2.57 2.91
CA THR A 101 12.07 3.92 2.41
C THR A 101 13.11 4.59 3.29
N LEU A 102 12.97 4.48 4.61
CA LEU A 102 13.92 5.03 5.57
C LEU A 102 15.30 4.39 5.43
N ILE A 103 15.36 3.06 5.32
CA ILE A 103 16.61 2.32 5.14
C ILE A 103 17.33 2.77 3.85
N LYS A 104 16.60 2.91 2.75
CA LYS A 104 17.16 3.39 1.48
C LYS A 104 17.71 4.80 1.60
N LYS A 105 16.99 5.68 2.30
CA LYS A 105 17.44 7.05 2.56
C LYS A 105 18.76 7.08 3.33
N ILE A 106 18.87 6.26 4.38
CA ILE A 106 20.09 6.17 5.18
C ILE A 106 21.23 5.60 4.34
N ALA A 107 20.96 4.54 3.58
CA ALA A 107 21.98 3.88 2.74
C ALA A 107 22.53 4.78 1.63
N SER A 108 21.75 5.77 1.18
CA SER A 108 22.16 6.67 0.12
C SER A 108 23.09 7.80 0.58
N ILE A 109 23.33 7.92 1.89
CA ILE A 109 24.15 9.00 2.42
C ILE A 109 25.62 8.80 2.05
N ASN A 110 26.25 9.87 1.56
CA ASN A 110 27.69 9.96 1.47
C ASN A 110 28.15 11.03 2.45
N SER A 111 28.76 10.60 3.55
CA SER A 111 29.18 11.48 4.63
C SER A 111 30.22 12.52 4.19
N TYR A 112 30.95 12.23 3.13
CA TYR A 112 31.95 13.18 2.60
C TYR A 112 31.32 14.37 1.87
N ASP A 113 30.09 14.21 1.37
CA ASP A 113 29.37 15.24 0.63
C ASP A 113 28.46 16.09 1.52
N LEU A 114 28.35 15.74 2.81
CA LEU A 114 27.48 16.47 3.73
C LEU A 114 28.22 17.59 4.44
N SER A 115 27.66 18.82 4.38
CA SER A 115 28.06 19.88 5.27
C SER A 115 27.60 19.59 6.69
N ILE A 116 28.17 20.29 7.70
CA ILE A 116 27.75 20.10 9.10
C ILE A 116 26.26 20.41 9.28
N SER A 117 25.78 21.51 8.69
CA SER A 117 24.36 21.86 8.81
C SER A 117 23.45 20.87 8.11
N SER A 118 23.85 20.35 6.94
CA SER A 118 23.10 19.32 6.24
C SER A 118 23.05 18.02 7.03
N ALA A 119 24.14 17.66 7.71
CA ALA A 119 24.18 16.47 8.55
C ALA A 119 23.20 16.58 9.73
N TYR A 120 23.13 17.74 10.37
CA TYR A 120 22.18 17.98 11.46
C TYR A 120 20.73 17.90 10.97
N GLU A 121 20.43 18.54 9.85
CA GLU A 121 19.10 18.50 9.23
C GLU A 121 18.70 17.07 8.89
N PHE A 122 19.62 16.28 8.37
CA PHE A 122 19.39 14.88 8.02
C PHE A 122 19.08 14.04 9.26
N ILE A 123 19.87 14.21 10.32
CA ILE A 123 19.66 13.52 11.60
C ILE A 123 18.30 13.86 12.18
N ASP A 124 17.90 15.13 12.16
CA ASP A 124 16.57 15.56 12.63
C ASP A 124 15.45 14.90 11.82
N CYS A 125 15.59 14.87 10.52
CA CYS A 125 14.61 14.28 9.62
C CYS A 125 14.43 12.77 9.91
N ILE A 126 15.54 12.04 10.02
CA ILE A 126 15.52 10.60 10.33
C ILE A 126 14.92 10.35 11.72
N SER A 127 15.29 11.17 12.69
CA SER A 127 14.75 11.04 14.06
C SER A 127 13.21 11.16 14.06
N LYS A 128 12.68 12.13 13.33
CA LYS A 128 11.24 12.32 13.21
C LYS A 128 10.56 11.12 12.52
N GLU A 129 11.13 10.64 11.42
CA GLU A 129 10.59 9.48 10.70
C GLU A 129 10.59 8.23 11.59
N CYS A 130 11.66 8.01 12.35
CA CYS A 130 11.74 6.88 13.27
C CYS A 130 10.67 6.97 14.36
N LYS A 131 10.43 8.16 14.90
CA LYS A 131 9.39 8.37 15.92
C LYS A 131 8.00 8.09 15.36
N GLU A 132 7.73 8.48 14.11
CA GLU A 132 6.47 8.17 13.45
C GLU A 132 6.29 6.66 13.29
N ILE A 133 7.32 5.95 12.85
CA ILE A 133 7.29 4.50 12.68
C ILE A 133 7.03 3.81 14.01
N LEU A 134 7.71 4.23 15.08
CA LEU A 134 7.48 3.69 16.42
C LEU A 134 6.05 3.95 16.89
N GLY A 135 5.51 5.12 16.59
CA GLY A 135 4.11 5.43 16.87
C GLY A 135 3.14 4.49 16.16
N ASP A 136 3.41 4.19 14.89
CA ASP A 136 2.60 3.25 14.11
C ASP A 136 2.65 1.83 14.71
N TYR A 137 3.82 1.40 15.20
CA TYR A 137 3.95 0.12 15.91
C TYR A 137 3.04 0.06 17.13
N LYS A 138 3.04 1.10 17.94
CA LYS A 138 2.20 1.16 19.14
C LYS A 138 0.72 1.13 18.80
N LYS A 139 0.31 1.86 17.74
CA LYS A 139 -1.09 1.87 17.28
C LYS A 139 -1.54 0.49 16.82
N ASN A 140 -0.63 -0.31 16.27
CA ASN A 140 -0.92 -1.66 15.80
C ASN A 140 -0.80 -2.73 16.90
N GLY A 141 -0.53 -2.32 18.15
CA GLY A 141 -0.39 -3.25 19.27
C GLY A 141 0.88 -4.10 19.24
N LYS A 142 1.88 -3.67 18.50
CA LYS A 142 3.16 -4.37 18.37
C LYS A 142 4.21 -3.66 19.23
N GLU A 143 4.29 -4.08 20.45
CA GLU A 143 5.31 -3.57 21.37
C GLU A 143 6.47 -4.53 21.50
#